data_ebc00972876e4416a2fa356454a2e9d4
#
_entry.id   ebc00972876e4416a2fa356454a2e9d4
#
_cell.length_a   1.000
_cell.length_b   1.000
_cell.length_c   1.000
_cell.angle_alpha   90.00
_cell.angle_beta   90.00
_cell.angle_gamma   90.00
#
_symmetry.space_group_name_H-M   'P 1'
#
loop_
_entity.id
_entity.type
_entity.pdbx_description
1 polymer ?
#
loop_
_entity_poly.entity_id
_entity_poly.type
_entity_poly.pdbx_seq_one_letter_code
_entity_poly.pdbx_strand_id
1 'polypeptide(L)'
;FNTTYKYREVIGNTTIAENREDCSFIWENYYDPEEEINEYDLTIFVQEEEDIFRRFTETHLQRGYTAEQMRALLEQAGLNVLEIMDSDTGEAATATSERVYIVAKEQQKELPTERYVK
;
A
#
# COMPACT_ATOMS: atom_id res chain seq x y z
N PHE A 1 3.47 -2.83 2.69
CA PHE A 1 2.42 -1.81 2.73
C PHE A 1 2.98 -0.42 2.48
N ASN A 2 2.11 0.46 2.00
CA ASN A 2 2.45 1.87 1.83
C ASN A 2 2.26 2.61 3.14
N THR A 3 3.19 3.49 3.44
CA THR A 3 3.17 4.24 4.70
C THR A 3 2.27 5.48 4.62
N THR A 4 1.85 5.95 5.77
CA THR A 4 1.17 7.24 5.90
C THR A 4 2.04 8.37 5.32
N TYR A 5 3.35 8.30 5.52
CA TYR A 5 4.30 9.27 4.96
C TYR A 5 4.17 9.34 3.43
N LYS A 6 4.11 8.18 2.75
CA LYS A 6 3.97 8.16 1.29
C LYS A 6 2.71 8.89 0.84
N TYR A 7 1.58 8.60 1.46
CA TYR A 7 0.33 9.24 1.05
C TYR A 7 0.28 10.71 1.41
N ARG A 8 0.74 11.08 2.59
CA ARG A 8 0.66 12.46 3.06
C ARG A 8 1.67 13.37 2.39
N GLU A 9 2.92 12.92 2.23
CA GLU A 9 4.03 13.77 1.83
C GLU A 9 4.48 13.57 0.37
N VAL A 10 4.24 12.43 -0.20
CA VAL A 10 4.78 12.09 -1.52
C VAL A 10 3.73 12.13 -2.62
N ILE A 11 2.70 11.31 -2.53
CA ILE A 11 1.71 11.19 -3.60
C ILE A 11 0.36 11.85 -3.33
N GLY A 12 0.02 12.12 -2.07
CA GLY A 12 -1.24 12.75 -1.73
C GLY A 12 -1.39 14.11 -2.41
N ASN A 13 -2.56 14.36 -2.96
CA ASN A 13 -2.89 15.59 -3.68
C ASN A 13 -2.01 15.85 -4.92
N THR A 14 -1.46 14.80 -5.50
CA THR A 14 -0.71 14.87 -6.75
C THR A 14 -1.50 14.27 -7.89
N THR A 15 -1.24 14.74 -9.10
CA THR A 15 -1.78 14.15 -10.32
C THR A 15 -0.60 13.68 -11.18
N ILE A 16 -0.65 12.43 -11.58
CA ILE A 16 0.35 11.82 -12.44
C ILE A 16 -0.34 11.43 -13.74
N ALA A 17 0.21 11.87 -14.86
CA ALA A 17 -0.33 11.53 -16.17
C ALA A 17 0.78 11.02 -17.06
N GLU A 18 0.47 10.03 -17.88
CA GLU A 18 1.42 9.45 -18.81
C GLU A 18 0.72 9.12 -20.13
N ASN A 19 1.34 9.49 -21.23
CA ASN A 19 0.91 9.10 -22.56
C ASN A 19 1.87 8.05 -23.10
N ARG A 20 1.29 6.95 -23.55
CA ARG A 20 2.01 5.91 -24.28
C ARG A 20 1.40 5.78 -25.68
N GLU A 21 2.02 4.99 -26.54
CA GLU A 21 1.58 4.85 -27.93
C GLU A 21 0.12 4.40 -28.06
N ASP A 22 -0.30 3.44 -27.25
CA ASP A 22 -1.61 2.80 -27.33
C ASP A 22 -2.50 3.02 -26.11
N CYS A 23 -1.99 3.72 -25.12
CA CYS A 23 -2.76 4.01 -23.90
C CYS A 23 -2.26 5.27 -23.21
N SER A 24 -3.13 5.83 -22.39
CA SER A 24 -2.80 6.97 -21.53
C SER A 24 -3.51 6.81 -20.22
N PHE A 25 -2.95 7.35 -19.16
CA PHE A 25 -3.65 7.38 -17.88
C PHE A 25 -3.45 8.71 -17.16
N ILE A 26 -4.43 9.01 -16.33
CA ILE A 26 -4.40 10.13 -15.39
C ILE A 26 -4.68 9.56 -14.02
N TRP A 27 -3.76 9.73 -13.10
CA TRP A 27 -3.85 9.21 -11.75
C TRP A 27 -3.89 10.38 -10.78
N GLU A 28 -5.08 10.65 -10.25
CA GLU A 28 -5.35 11.77 -9.37
C GLU A 28 -5.46 11.27 -7.93
N ASN A 29 -4.68 11.83 -7.02
CA ASN A 29 -4.64 11.44 -5.62
C ASN A 29 -5.16 12.57 -4.74
N TYR A 30 -5.99 12.21 -3.77
CA TYR A 30 -6.55 13.12 -2.78
C TYR A 30 -6.36 12.50 -1.40
N TYR A 31 -5.56 13.14 -0.58
CA TYR A 31 -5.29 12.62 0.77
C TYR A 31 -6.11 13.37 1.81
N ASP A 32 -6.85 12.62 2.65
CA ASP A 32 -7.56 13.14 3.81
C ASP A 32 -6.73 12.86 5.07
N PRO A 33 -6.12 13.91 5.66
CA PRO A 33 -5.28 13.72 6.84
C PRO A 33 -6.06 13.36 8.11
N GLU A 34 -7.34 13.68 8.20
CA GLU A 34 -8.16 13.33 9.35
C GLU A 34 -8.49 11.84 9.36
N GLU A 35 -8.93 11.32 8.23
CA GLU A 35 -9.25 9.90 8.06
C GLU A 35 -8.02 9.04 7.78
N GLU A 36 -6.90 9.66 7.43
CA GLU A 36 -5.67 8.99 6.99
C GLU A 36 -5.91 8.05 5.79
N ILE A 37 -6.78 8.49 4.90
CA ILE A 37 -7.15 7.76 3.69
C ILE A 37 -6.73 8.54 2.47
N ASN A 38 -6.07 7.87 1.52
CA ASN A 38 -5.82 8.39 0.20
C ASN A 38 -6.86 7.83 -0.75
N GLU A 39 -7.62 8.72 -1.39
CA GLU A 39 -8.49 8.35 -2.49
C GLU A 39 -7.74 8.62 -3.78
N TYR A 40 -7.76 7.67 -4.71
CA TYR A 40 -7.28 7.97 -6.04
C TYR A 40 -8.30 7.63 -7.09
N ASP A 41 -8.39 8.52 -8.08
CA ASP A 41 -9.19 8.32 -9.27
C ASP A 41 -8.22 8.03 -10.41
N LEU A 42 -8.37 6.87 -11.02
CA LEU A 42 -7.57 6.46 -12.14
C LEU A 42 -8.42 6.47 -13.40
N THR A 43 -8.02 7.28 -14.38
CA THR A 43 -8.64 7.33 -15.68
C THR A 43 -7.68 6.74 -16.70
N ILE A 44 -8.12 5.72 -17.42
CA ILE A 44 -7.30 5.03 -18.41
C ILE A 44 -7.99 5.14 -19.77
N PHE A 45 -7.21 5.52 -20.77
CA PHE A 45 -7.65 5.53 -22.17
C PHE A 45 -6.87 4.47 -22.92
N VAL A 46 -7.57 3.52 -23.53
CA VAL A 46 -6.96 2.43 -24.31
C VAL A 46 -7.39 2.57 -25.76
N GLN A 47 -6.44 2.57 -26.67
CA GLN A 47 -6.72 2.65 -28.09
C GLN A 47 -7.38 1.37 -28.58
N GLU A 48 -8.52 1.49 -29.23
CA GLU A 48 -9.21 0.38 -29.89
C GLU A 48 -9.00 0.41 -31.39
N GLU A 49 -9.06 1.59 -31.97
CA GLU A 49 -8.83 1.85 -33.38
C GLU A 49 -7.99 3.12 -33.51
N GLU A 50 -7.55 3.49 -34.68
CA GLU A 50 -6.60 4.58 -34.92
C GLU A 50 -6.93 5.88 -34.19
N ASP A 51 -8.19 6.29 -34.21
CA ASP A 51 -8.64 7.53 -33.58
C ASP A 51 -9.65 7.31 -32.46
N ILE A 52 -9.85 6.06 -32.06
CA ILE A 52 -10.88 5.71 -31.07
C ILE A 52 -10.24 5.10 -29.84
N PHE A 53 -10.52 5.73 -28.68
CA PHE A 53 -10.04 5.28 -27.39
C PHE A 53 -11.22 4.94 -26.50
N ARG A 54 -11.09 3.87 -25.74
CA ARG A 54 -12.05 3.53 -24.70
C ARG A 54 -11.53 4.06 -23.37
N ARG A 55 -12.43 4.69 -22.60
CA ARG A 55 -12.12 5.24 -21.30
C ARG A 55 -12.60 4.32 -20.19
N PHE A 56 -11.74 4.04 -19.25
CA PHE A 56 -12.07 3.33 -18.03
C PHE A 56 -11.76 4.23 -16.85
N THR A 57 -12.61 4.17 -15.82
CA THR A 57 -12.38 4.93 -14.60
C THR A 57 -12.49 3.99 -13.40
N GLU A 58 -11.60 4.17 -12.44
CA GLU A 58 -11.60 3.44 -11.18
C GLU A 58 -11.34 4.40 -10.04
N THR A 59 -12.03 4.18 -8.93
CA THR A 59 -11.80 4.92 -7.69
C THR A 59 -11.40 3.93 -6.61
N HIS A 60 -10.30 4.22 -5.92
CA HIS A 60 -9.78 3.38 -4.85
C HIS A 60 -9.54 4.20 -3.60
N LEU A 61 -9.86 3.60 -2.46
CA LEU A 61 -9.54 4.16 -1.16
C LEU A 61 -8.44 3.32 -0.53
N GLN A 62 -7.39 4.00 -0.08
CA GLN A 62 -6.23 3.32 0.52
C GLN A 62 -5.89 3.97 1.85
N ARG A 63 -5.68 3.16 2.86
CA ARG A 63 -5.23 3.62 4.16
C ARG A 63 -3.73 3.42 4.27
N GLY A 64 -3.04 4.49 4.69
CA GLY A 64 -1.64 4.40 5.06
C GLY A 64 -1.49 4.03 6.53
N TYR A 65 -0.42 3.34 6.85
CA TYR A 65 -0.06 3.01 8.22
C TYR A 65 1.36 3.41 8.50
N THR A 66 1.63 3.80 9.74
CA THR A 66 3.03 3.90 10.19
C THR A 66 3.52 2.50 10.52
N ALA A 67 4.85 2.33 10.54
CA ALA A 67 5.45 1.06 10.93
C ALA A 67 5.02 0.67 12.35
N GLU A 68 4.90 1.62 13.24
CA GLU A 68 4.49 1.39 14.62
C GLU A 68 3.03 0.93 14.72
N GLN A 69 2.14 1.55 13.96
CA GLN A 69 0.74 1.14 13.91
C GLN A 69 0.61 -0.30 13.40
N MET A 70 1.32 -0.62 12.35
CA MET A 70 1.27 -1.98 11.77
C MET A 70 1.88 -3.00 12.72
N ARG A 71 2.97 -2.65 13.40
CA ARG A 71 3.55 -3.51 14.44
C ARG A 71 2.52 -3.83 15.52
N ALA A 72 1.83 -2.80 16.02
CA ALA A 72 0.83 -2.97 17.06
C ALA A 72 -0.33 -3.89 16.61
N LEU A 73 -0.79 -3.71 15.37
CA LEU A 73 -1.85 -4.55 14.82
C LEU A 73 -1.41 -6.01 14.71
N LEU A 74 -0.19 -6.25 14.26
CA LEU A 74 0.34 -7.61 14.12
C LEU A 74 0.53 -8.28 15.48
N GLU A 75 1.02 -7.55 16.46
CA GLU A 75 1.18 -8.07 17.83
C GLU A 75 -0.17 -8.39 18.47
N GLN A 76 -1.18 -7.54 18.27
CA GLN A 76 -2.54 -7.82 18.71
C GLN A 76 -3.13 -9.06 18.06
N ALA A 77 -2.73 -9.34 16.82
CA ALA A 77 -3.16 -10.53 16.11
C ALA A 77 -2.39 -11.80 16.51
N GLY A 78 -1.47 -11.69 17.45
CA GLY A 78 -0.70 -12.83 17.94
C GLY A 78 0.58 -13.14 17.16
N LEU A 79 1.10 -12.14 16.43
CA LEU A 79 2.34 -12.31 15.67
C LEU A 79 3.50 -11.60 16.37
N ASN A 80 4.69 -12.21 16.30
CA ASN A 80 5.92 -11.58 16.72
C ASN A 80 6.58 -10.89 15.54
N VAL A 81 6.79 -9.59 15.64
CA VAL A 81 7.48 -8.83 14.61
C VAL A 81 8.99 -9.06 14.77
N LEU A 82 9.61 -9.58 13.72
CA LEU A 82 11.04 -9.89 13.69
C LEU A 82 11.85 -8.77 13.06
N GLU A 83 11.38 -8.23 11.95
CA GLU A 83 12.05 -7.16 11.22
C GLU A 83 11.04 -6.22 10.60
N ILE A 84 11.42 -4.95 10.54
CA ILE A 84 10.69 -3.90 9.84
C ILE A 84 11.68 -3.21 8.91
N MET A 85 11.49 -3.36 7.61
CA MET A 85 12.45 -2.94 6.59
C MET A 85 11.82 -1.97 5.60
N ASP A 86 12.64 -1.01 5.17
CA ASP A 86 12.32 -0.20 4.01
C ASP A 86 12.40 -1.07 2.75
N SER A 87 11.35 -1.06 1.93
CA SER A 87 11.30 -1.93 0.75
C SER A 87 12.29 -1.51 -0.34
N ASP A 88 12.71 -0.26 -0.36
CA ASP A 88 13.61 0.25 -1.38
C ASP A 88 15.08 -0.02 -1.03
N THR A 89 15.41 0.04 0.24
CA THR A 89 16.80 -0.10 0.69
C THR A 89 17.13 -1.45 1.28
N GLY A 90 16.13 -2.19 1.78
CA GLY A 90 16.35 -3.42 2.51
C GLY A 90 16.92 -3.21 3.92
N GLU A 91 17.07 -1.96 4.33
CA GLU A 91 17.55 -1.60 5.67
C GLU A 91 16.38 -1.32 6.60
N ALA A 92 16.67 -1.01 7.85
CA ALA A 92 15.63 -0.69 8.82
C ALA A 92 14.74 0.47 8.33
N ALA A 93 13.43 0.33 8.52
CA ALA A 93 12.49 1.36 8.14
C ALA A 93 12.71 2.64 8.95
N THR A 94 12.51 3.77 8.30
CA THR A 94 12.62 5.10 8.90
C THR A 94 11.28 5.84 8.81
N ALA A 95 11.21 7.01 9.43
CA ALA A 95 10.02 7.85 9.37
C ALA A 95 9.69 8.33 7.95
N THR A 96 10.64 8.28 7.03
CA THR A 96 10.48 8.69 5.63
C THR A 96 10.39 7.51 4.66
N SER A 97 10.30 6.29 5.15
CA SER A 97 10.09 5.12 4.31
C SER A 97 8.72 5.19 3.65
N GLU A 98 8.67 5.02 2.33
CA GLU A 98 7.42 5.07 1.57
C GLU A 98 6.69 3.74 1.57
N ARG A 99 7.42 2.66 1.54
CA ARG A 99 6.89 1.32 1.55
C ARG A 99 7.70 0.45 2.51
N VAL A 100 7.01 -0.34 3.29
CA VAL A 100 7.62 -1.11 4.37
C VAL A 100 7.23 -2.59 4.26
N TYR A 101 8.22 -3.45 4.47
CA TYR A 101 8.00 -4.86 4.68
C TYR A 101 8.16 -5.18 6.15
N ILE A 102 7.27 -5.99 6.68
CA ILE A 102 7.37 -6.51 8.02
C ILE A 102 7.46 -8.02 7.94
N VAL A 103 8.48 -8.57 8.55
CA VAL A 103 8.60 -10.00 8.74
C VAL A 103 8.12 -10.34 10.13
N ALA A 104 7.09 -11.16 10.20
CA ALA A 104 6.49 -11.55 11.46
C ALA A 104 6.34 -13.07 11.51
N LYS A 105 6.41 -13.61 12.71
CA LYS A 105 6.28 -15.02 12.96
C LYS A 105 5.12 -15.25 13.91
N GLU A 106 4.35 -16.29 13.68
CA GLU A 106 3.31 -16.68 14.59
C GLU A 106 3.90 -16.96 15.97
N GLN A 107 3.29 -16.36 17.00
CA GLN A 107 3.69 -16.68 18.36
C GLN A 107 3.52 -18.19 18.58
N GLN A 108 4.53 -18.78 19.16
CA GLN A 108 4.45 -20.18 19.59
C GLN A 108 3.34 -20.30 20.64
N LYS A 109 2.15 -20.40 20.17
CA LYS A 109 1.12 -21.06 20.95
C LYS A 109 1.59 -22.47 21.07
N GLU A 110 1.57 -23.01 22.26
CA GLU A 110 1.54 -24.45 22.36
C GLU A 110 0.37 -24.89 21.49
N LEU A 111 0.72 -25.24 20.28
CA LEU A 111 -0.22 -25.94 19.44
C LEU A 111 -0.64 -27.13 20.27
N PRO A 112 -1.94 -27.31 20.49
CA PRO A 112 -2.39 -28.54 21.10
C PRO A 112 -1.90 -29.64 20.17
N THR A 113 -0.75 -30.17 20.49
CA THR A 113 -0.09 -31.22 19.72
C THR A 113 -1.04 -32.36 19.48
N GLU A 114 -1.94 -32.59 20.39
CA GLU A 114 -3.01 -33.56 20.23
C GLU A 114 -3.90 -33.32 19.03
N ARG A 115 -3.93 -32.12 18.50
CA ARG A 115 -4.64 -31.84 17.24
C ARG A 115 -3.95 -32.45 16.02
N TYR A 116 -2.68 -32.63 16.13
CA TYR A 116 -1.84 -33.00 15.01
C TYR A 116 -1.25 -34.41 15.18
N VAL A 117 -1.32 -34.93 16.37
CA VAL A 117 -0.80 -36.25 16.72
C VAL A 117 -1.94 -37.26 16.82
N LYS A 118 -2.59 -37.48 15.76
CA LYS A 118 -3.69 -38.46 15.79
C LYS A 118 -3.55 -39.52 14.74
#